data_9007f16f8147310d5fbdb66f821a4dd6
#
_entry.id   9007f16f8147310d5fbdb66f821a4dd6
#
_cell.length_a   1.000
_cell.length_b   1.000
_cell.length_c   1.000
_cell.angle_alpha   90.00
_cell.angle_beta   90.00
_cell.angle_gamma   90.00
#
_symmetry.space_group_name_H-M   'P 1'
#
loop_
_entity.id
_entity.type
_entity.pdbx_description
1 polymer ?
#
loop_
_entity_poly.entity_id
_entity_poly.type
_entity_poly.pdbx_seq_one_letter_code
_entity_poly.pdbx_strand_id
1 'polypeptide(L)'
;GLCYMTNDMYKFSWNEKEGHAICAIDTPNGHRYIGEAWCNSIDHDMMNEATGCNIAQMRATIKMYQGWRDEYKIRLDALNEVYYCMKHSTHFNPKSYENKMLQRKIKAQQENISTLNEYINDLRKDIKSYIDEKDMFYKRIRNNREREVNKAKIN
;
A
#
# COMPACT_ATOMS: atom_id res chain seq x y z
N GLY A 1 -6.24 16.39 5.72
CA GLY A 1 -4.95 15.79 6.09
C GLY A 1 -5.03 14.27 6.18
N LEU A 2 -3.92 13.64 5.88
CA LEU A 2 -3.78 12.20 6.05
C LEU A 2 -3.81 11.89 7.55
N CYS A 3 -4.67 10.97 7.98
CA CYS A 3 -4.70 10.53 9.37
C CYS A 3 -3.44 9.73 9.68
N TYR A 4 -2.78 10.05 10.80
CA TYR A 4 -1.70 9.21 11.30
C TYR A 4 -2.26 7.87 11.75
N MET A 5 -1.64 6.78 11.28
CA MET A 5 -2.02 5.44 11.70
C MET A 5 -1.31 5.10 13.01
N THR A 6 -2.10 4.59 13.96
CA THR A 6 -1.58 4.05 15.22
C THR A 6 -1.40 2.54 15.10
N ASN A 7 -0.54 1.94 15.92
CA ASN A 7 -0.34 0.49 15.96
C ASN A 7 -1.65 -0.28 16.23
N ASP A 8 -2.62 0.34 16.89
CA ASP A 8 -3.93 -0.26 17.20
C ASP A 8 -4.80 -0.49 15.94
N MET A 9 -4.47 0.15 14.82
CA MET A 9 -5.19 -0.02 13.56
C MET A 9 -4.77 -1.28 12.81
N TYR A 10 -3.61 -1.86 13.13
CA TYR A 10 -3.10 -3.05 12.47
C TYR A 10 -3.48 -4.31 13.24
N LYS A 11 -4.06 -5.27 12.54
CA LYS A 11 -4.35 -6.61 13.07
C LYS A 11 -3.65 -7.64 12.21
N PHE A 12 -2.87 -8.52 12.84
CA PHE A 12 -2.10 -9.55 12.15
C PHE A 12 -2.63 -10.94 12.45
N SER A 13 -2.56 -11.80 11.43
CA SER A 13 -2.81 -13.23 11.53
C SER A 13 -1.69 -13.98 10.83
N TRP A 14 -1.20 -15.04 11.45
CA TRP A 14 -0.14 -15.90 10.91
C TRP A 14 -0.56 -17.35 10.96
N ASN A 15 -0.50 -18.04 9.82
CA ASN A 15 -0.70 -19.48 9.73
C ASN A 15 0.62 -20.14 9.38
N GLU A 16 1.24 -20.80 10.38
CA GLU A 16 2.53 -21.43 10.25
C GLU A 16 2.53 -22.60 9.27
N LYS A 17 1.46 -23.38 9.22
CA LYS A 17 1.33 -24.53 8.31
C LYS A 17 1.35 -24.12 6.85
N GLU A 18 0.70 -23.01 6.54
CA GLU A 18 0.57 -22.52 5.17
C GLU A 18 1.62 -21.47 4.81
N GLY A 19 2.35 -20.93 5.80
CA GLY A 19 3.25 -19.80 5.60
C GLY A 19 2.51 -18.56 5.13
N HIS A 20 1.33 -18.31 5.68
CA HIS A 20 0.41 -17.27 5.25
C HIS A 20 0.27 -16.20 6.33
N ALA A 21 0.60 -14.97 5.98
CA ALA A 21 0.42 -13.80 6.83
C ALA A 21 -0.71 -12.93 6.27
N ILE A 22 -1.54 -12.42 7.16
CA ILE A 22 -2.60 -11.47 6.84
C ILE A 22 -2.44 -10.26 7.73
N CYS A 23 -2.53 -9.07 7.16
CA CYS A 23 -2.65 -7.82 7.88
C CYS A 23 -3.97 -7.15 7.50
N ALA A 24 -4.77 -6.80 8.50
CA ALA A 24 -5.97 -6.00 8.31
C ALA A 24 -5.74 -4.62 8.93
N ILE A 25 -6.08 -3.57 8.19
CA ILE A 25 -6.08 -2.19 8.67
C ILE A 25 -7.52 -1.76 8.81
N ASP A 26 -7.94 -1.44 10.04
CA ASP A 26 -9.26 -0.89 10.31
C ASP A 26 -9.13 0.63 10.52
N THR A 27 -9.76 1.40 9.65
CA THR A 27 -9.76 2.86 9.74
C THR A 27 -10.93 3.37 10.60
N PRO A 28 -10.81 4.57 11.20
CA PRO A 28 -11.87 5.12 12.05
C PRO A 28 -13.22 5.29 11.36
N ASN A 29 -13.24 5.43 10.03
CA ASN A 29 -14.46 5.55 9.23
C ASN A 29 -15.12 4.20 8.87
N GLY A 30 -14.65 3.10 9.45
CA GLY A 30 -15.25 1.78 9.29
C GLY A 30 -14.80 0.99 8.06
N HIS A 31 -13.81 1.46 7.33
CA HIS A 31 -13.22 0.70 6.22
C HIS A 31 -12.15 -0.26 6.73
N ARG A 32 -12.07 -1.43 6.08
CA ARG A 32 -11.03 -2.44 6.32
C ARG A 32 -10.26 -2.72 5.05
N TYR A 33 -8.93 -2.70 5.16
CA TYR A 33 -8.00 -2.99 4.06
C TYR A 33 -7.14 -4.19 4.45
N ILE A 34 -7.07 -5.19 3.57
CA ILE A 34 -6.40 -6.45 3.84
C ILE A 34 -5.23 -6.61 2.89
N GLY A 35 -4.06 -6.92 3.45
CA GLY A 35 -2.88 -7.35 2.73
C GLY A 35 -2.48 -8.76 3.13
N GLU A 36 -1.94 -9.52 2.19
CA GLU A 36 -1.56 -10.91 2.40
C GLU A 36 -0.15 -11.16 1.89
N ALA A 37 0.53 -12.11 2.52
CA ALA A 37 1.82 -12.61 2.08
C ALA A 37 1.88 -14.12 2.25
N TRP A 38 2.41 -14.81 1.24
CA TRP A 38 2.58 -16.24 1.22
C TRP A 38 4.06 -16.58 1.13
N CYS A 39 4.52 -17.51 1.95
CA CYS A 39 5.85 -18.05 1.83
C CYS A 39 5.95 -18.98 0.62
N ASN A 40 7.05 -18.88 -0.13
CA ASN A 40 7.33 -19.82 -1.21
C ASN A 40 7.53 -21.23 -0.62
N SER A 41 6.93 -22.24 -1.26
CA SER A 41 7.00 -23.63 -0.81
C SER A 41 8.44 -24.18 -0.70
N ILE A 42 9.37 -23.65 -1.52
CA ILE A 42 10.79 -24.02 -1.46
C ILE A 42 11.43 -23.55 -0.15
N ASP A 43 10.99 -22.42 0.36
CA ASP A 43 11.54 -21.78 1.58
C ASP A 43 10.68 -22.04 2.82
N HIS A 44 9.77 -23.01 2.76
CA HIS A 44 8.80 -23.27 3.82
C HIS A 44 9.43 -23.54 5.18
N ASP A 45 10.57 -24.22 5.22
CA ASP A 45 11.32 -24.49 6.44
C ASP A 45 12.09 -23.26 6.98
N MET A 46 12.19 -22.20 6.18
CA MET A 46 12.82 -20.94 6.54
C MET A 46 11.79 -19.81 6.72
N MET A 47 10.51 -20.16 6.83
CA MET A 47 9.45 -19.18 7.04
C MET A 47 9.71 -18.33 8.27
N ASN A 48 9.43 -17.04 8.13
CA ASN A 48 9.55 -16.09 9.21
C ASN A 48 8.25 -15.27 9.30
N GLU A 49 7.57 -15.38 10.44
CA GLU A 49 6.36 -14.64 10.73
C GLU A 49 6.56 -13.13 10.56
N ALA A 50 7.67 -12.59 11.08
CA ALA A 50 7.95 -11.17 10.98
C ALA A 50 8.08 -10.71 9.53
N THR A 51 8.77 -11.48 8.69
CA THR A 51 8.90 -11.17 7.25
C THR A 51 7.55 -11.18 6.54
N GLY A 52 6.75 -12.21 6.78
CA GLY A 52 5.40 -12.33 6.22
C GLY A 52 4.49 -11.19 6.66
N CYS A 53 4.49 -10.87 7.95
CA CYS A 53 3.69 -9.78 8.50
C CYS A 53 4.12 -8.42 7.96
N ASN A 54 5.42 -8.17 7.78
CA ASN A 54 5.91 -6.93 7.20
C ASN A 54 5.44 -6.74 5.75
N ILE A 55 5.50 -7.79 4.93
CA ILE A 55 5.02 -7.74 3.55
C ILE A 55 3.50 -7.55 3.53
N ALA A 56 2.76 -8.27 4.34
CA ALA A 56 1.30 -8.16 4.45
C ALA A 56 0.89 -6.74 4.87
N GLN A 57 1.60 -6.13 5.82
CA GLN A 57 1.36 -4.76 6.27
C GLN A 57 1.58 -3.75 5.15
N MET A 58 2.67 -3.85 4.40
CA MET A 58 2.94 -2.96 3.28
C MET A 58 1.87 -3.09 2.19
N ARG A 59 1.42 -4.31 1.89
CA ARG A 59 0.35 -4.55 0.92
C ARG A 59 -1.00 -4.01 1.38
N ALA A 60 -1.34 -4.17 2.65
CA ALA A 60 -2.55 -3.58 3.24
C ALA A 60 -2.50 -2.05 3.18
N THR A 61 -1.34 -1.44 3.46
CA THR A 61 -1.13 0.00 3.39
C THR A 61 -1.33 0.54 1.97
N ILE A 62 -0.84 -0.17 0.95
CA ILE A 62 -1.08 0.19 -0.45
C ILE A 62 -2.58 0.20 -0.76
N LYS A 63 -3.32 -0.82 -0.34
CA LYS A 63 -4.78 -0.89 -0.55
C LYS A 63 -5.51 0.28 0.14
N MET A 64 -5.07 0.64 1.33
CA MET A 64 -5.63 1.78 2.06
C MET A 64 -5.37 3.10 1.30
N TYR A 65 -4.16 3.32 0.81
CA TYR A 65 -3.84 4.51 0.01
C TYR A 65 -4.61 4.54 -1.30
N GLN A 66 -4.81 3.38 -1.95
CA GLN A 66 -5.66 3.28 -3.13
C GLN A 66 -7.11 3.66 -2.83
N GLY A 67 -7.65 3.21 -1.70
CA GLY A 67 -8.99 3.57 -1.24
C GLY A 67 -9.13 5.07 -0.99
N TRP A 68 -8.17 5.68 -0.30
CA TRP A 68 -8.14 7.12 -0.08
C TRP A 68 -8.01 7.92 -1.38
N ARG A 69 -7.17 7.45 -2.29
CA ARG A 69 -7.02 8.05 -3.62
C ARG A 69 -8.35 8.03 -4.38
N ASP A 70 -9.07 6.93 -4.35
CA ASP A 70 -10.36 6.78 -5.00
C ASP A 70 -11.41 7.72 -4.40
N GLU A 71 -11.42 7.93 -3.09
CA GLU A 71 -12.27 8.91 -2.42
C GLU A 71 -11.94 10.34 -2.89
N TYR A 72 -10.67 10.70 -2.98
CA TYR A 72 -10.28 12.01 -3.49
C TYR A 72 -10.66 12.20 -4.97
N LYS A 73 -10.58 11.14 -5.79
CA LYS A 73 -11.04 11.19 -7.19
C LYS A 73 -12.53 11.44 -7.29
N ILE A 74 -13.33 10.81 -6.44
CA ILE A 74 -14.80 11.05 -6.40
C ILE A 74 -15.08 12.51 -6.06
N ARG A 75 -14.41 13.06 -5.05
CA ARG A 75 -14.54 14.47 -4.67
C ARG A 75 -14.10 15.40 -5.79
N LEU A 76 -12.98 15.08 -6.45
CA LEU A 76 -12.48 15.85 -7.58
C LEU A 76 -13.48 15.87 -8.74
N ASP A 77 -14.07 14.74 -9.09
CA ASP A 77 -15.06 14.63 -10.14
C ASP A 77 -16.30 15.47 -9.82
N ALA A 78 -16.77 15.45 -8.57
CA ALA A 78 -17.87 16.28 -8.12
C ALA A 78 -17.57 17.78 -8.22
N LEU A 79 -16.37 18.20 -7.81
CA LEU A 79 -15.94 19.59 -7.91
C LEU A 79 -15.78 20.05 -9.36
N ASN A 80 -15.25 19.20 -10.23
CA ASN A 80 -15.14 19.48 -11.66
C ASN A 80 -16.50 19.62 -12.32
N GLU A 81 -17.48 18.83 -11.91
CA GLU A 81 -18.86 18.92 -12.40
C GLU A 81 -19.50 20.24 -12.00
N VAL A 82 -19.32 20.66 -10.74
CA VAL A 82 -19.78 21.99 -10.28
C VAL A 82 -19.12 23.11 -11.08
N TYR A 83 -17.80 23.02 -11.26
CA TYR A 83 -17.06 24.03 -12.06
C TYR A 83 -17.56 24.08 -13.51
N TYR A 84 -17.81 22.94 -14.13
CA TYR A 84 -18.37 22.84 -15.47
C TYR A 84 -19.74 23.55 -15.57
N CYS A 85 -20.63 23.30 -14.63
CA CYS A 85 -21.93 23.95 -14.57
C CYS A 85 -21.82 25.47 -14.39
N MET A 86 -20.93 25.93 -13.52
CA MET A 86 -20.67 27.34 -13.28
C MET A 86 -20.09 28.03 -14.52
N LYS A 87 -19.15 27.36 -15.19
CA LYS A 87 -18.49 27.89 -16.40
C LYS A 87 -19.50 28.15 -17.55
N HIS A 88 -20.54 27.35 -17.64
CA HIS A 88 -21.59 27.47 -18.66
C HIS A 88 -22.75 28.37 -18.20
N SER A 89 -22.65 28.98 -17.02
CA SER A 89 -23.62 29.98 -16.56
C SER A 89 -23.44 31.29 -17.31
N THR A 90 -24.56 32.02 -17.55
CA THR A 90 -24.56 33.33 -18.23
C THR A 90 -23.84 34.42 -17.42
N HIS A 91 -23.69 34.23 -16.12
CA HIS A 91 -23.04 35.18 -15.21
C HIS A 91 -21.67 34.68 -14.70
N PHE A 92 -21.03 33.79 -15.45
CA PHE A 92 -19.73 33.25 -15.04
C PHE A 92 -18.68 34.35 -14.97
N ASN A 93 -18.04 34.47 -13.81
CA ASN A 93 -16.88 35.34 -13.61
C ASN A 93 -15.72 34.52 -13.03
N PRO A 94 -14.67 34.24 -13.84
CA PRO A 94 -13.53 33.41 -13.37
C PRO A 94 -12.75 34.09 -12.23
N LYS A 95 -12.88 35.38 -12.02
CA LYS A 95 -12.22 36.13 -10.96
C LYS A 95 -13.05 36.26 -9.69
N SER A 96 -14.28 35.74 -9.66
CA SER A 96 -15.11 35.77 -8.46
C SER A 96 -14.46 34.97 -7.33
N TYR A 97 -14.80 35.33 -6.09
CA TYR A 97 -14.32 34.63 -4.90
C TYR A 97 -14.71 33.15 -4.93
N GLU A 98 -15.96 32.86 -5.28
CA GLU A 98 -16.50 31.50 -5.34
C GLU A 98 -15.73 30.64 -6.35
N ASN A 99 -15.44 31.17 -7.54
CA ASN A 99 -14.67 30.46 -8.56
C ASN A 99 -13.22 30.22 -8.13
N LYS A 100 -12.58 31.22 -7.51
CA LYS A 100 -11.23 31.07 -6.99
C LYS A 100 -11.15 30.01 -5.89
N MET A 101 -12.14 30.00 -4.99
CA MET A 101 -12.22 28.99 -3.92
C MET A 101 -12.45 27.60 -4.48
N LEU A 102 -13.33 27.46 -5.48
CA LEU A 102 -13.57 26.19 -6.16
C LEU A 102 -12.32 25.65 -6.84
N GLN A 103 -11.58 26.50 -7.54
CA GLN A 103 -10.32 26.12 -8.19
C GLN A 103 -9.27 25.68 -7.18
N ARG A 104 -9.18 26.33 -6.02
CA ARG A 104 -8.28 25.93 -4.92
C ARG A 104 -8.65 24.55 -4.37
N LYS A 105 -9.95 24.27 -4.20
CA LYS A 105 -10.43 22.96 -3.76
C LYS A 105 -10.11 21.87 -4.78
N ILE A 106 -10.30 22.14 -6.06
CA ILE A 106 -9.93 21.22 -7.14
C ILE A 106 -8.45 20.92 -7.10
N LYS A 107 -7.61 21.95 -7.01
CA LYS A 107 -6.16 21.80 -6.94
C LYS A 107 -5.73 21.00 -5.71
N ALA A 108 -6.35 21.23 -4.56
CA ALA A 108 -6.05 20.49 -3.33
C ALA A 108 -6.34 18.99 -3.50
N GLN A 109 -7.46 18.61 -4.13
CA GLN A 109 -7.76 17.20 -4.41
C GLN A 109 -6.75 16.58 -5.38
N GLN A 110 -6.35 17.31 -6.42
CA GLN A 110 -5.33 16.85 -7.37
C GLN A 110 -3.99 16.61 -6.69
N GLU A 111 -3.57 17.49 -5.80
CA GLU A 111 -2.33 17.35 -5.02
C GLU A 111 -2.40 16.13 -4.07
N ASN A 112 -3.53 15.91 -3.41
CA ASN A 112 -3.72 14.75 -2.55
C ASN A 112 -3.64 13.43 -3.35
N ILE A 113 -4.24 13.38 -4.53
CA ILE A 113 -4.17 12.22 -5.42
C ILE A 113 -2.72 11.97 -5.85
N SER A 114 -2.00 13.01 -6.25
CA SER A 114 -0.60 12.93 -6.66
C SER A 114 0.30 12.41 -5.52
N THR A 115 0.12 12.93 -4.31
CA THR A 115 0.86 12.49 -3.13
C THR A 115 0.61 11.01 -2.82
N LEU A 116 -0.64 10.57 -2.87
CA LEU A 116 -0.98 9.17 -2.63
C LEU A 116 -0.41 8.25 -3.72
N ASN A 117 -0.41 8.68 -4.97
CA ASN A 117 0.24 7.93 -6.06
C ASN A 117 1.75 7.76 -5.81
N GLU A 118 2.44 8.79 -5.33
CA GLU A 118 3.85 8.71 -4.95
C GLU A 118 4.06 7.70 -3.80
N TYR A 119 3.25 7.76 -2.75
CA TYR A 119 3.33 6.82 -1.63
C TYR A 119 3.10 5.37 -2.07
N ILE A 120 2.13 5.14 -2.94
CA ILE A 120 1.85 3.81 -3.49
C ILE A 120 3.04 3.29 -4.29
N ASN A 121 3.62 4.13 -5.14
CA ASN A 121 4.78 3.76 -5.95
C ASN A 121 6.01 3.46 -5.08
N ASP A 122 6.26 4.28 -4.06
CA ASP A 122 7.36 4.08 -3.12
C ASP A 122 7.20 2.77 -2.34
N LEU A 123 6.00 2.48 -1.85
CA LEU A 123 5.72 1.21 -1.16
C LEU A 123 5.88 0.00 -2.08
N ARG A 124 5.47 0.09 -3.34
CA ARG A 124 5.68 -0.99 -4.31
C ARG A 124 7.16 -1.28 -4.54
N LYS A 125 7.98 -0.23 -4.64
CA LYS A 125 9.44 -0.38 -4.74
C LYS A 125 10.03 -0.97 -3.47
N ASP A 126 9.59 -0.52 -2.31
CA ASP A 126 10.05 -1.01 -1.01
C ASP A 126 9.72 -2.50 -0.83
N ILE A 127 8.51 -2.91 -1.20
CA ILE A 127 8.10 -4.33 -1.16
C ILE A 127 9.00 -5.16 -2.05
N LYS A 128 9.22 -4.72 -3.29
CA LYS A 128 10.07 -5.44 -4.23
C LYS A 128 11.50 -5.58 -3.70
N SER A 129 12.09 -4.50 -3.21
CA SER A 129 13.44 -4.51 -2.63
C SER A 129 13.53 -5.42 -1.42
N TYR A 130 12.52 -5.40 -0.55
CA TYR A 130 12.45 -6.22 0.64
C TYR A 130 12.35 -7.71 0.29
N ILE A 131 11.49 -8.07 -0.67
CA ILE A 131 11.33 -9.45 -1.14
C ILE A 131 12.62 -9.93 -1.80
N ASP A 132 13.24 -9.13 -2.66
CA ASP A 132 14.49 -9.48 -3.35
C ASP A 132 15.62 -9.71 -2.35
N GLU A 133 15.72 -8.89 -1.30
CA GLU A 133 16.69 -9.06 -0.23
C GLU A 133 16.48 -10.37 0.53
N LYS A 134 15.25 -10.71 0.86
CA LYS A 134 14.92 -11.96 1.56
C LYS A 134 15.15 -13.19 0.68
N ASP A 135 14.80 -13.10 -0.60
CA ASP A 135 15.05 -14.17 -1.56
C ASP A 135 16.56 -14.45 -1.72
N MET A 136 17.38 -13.41 -1.77
CA MET A 136 18.85 -13.57 -1.79
C MET A 136 19.37 -14.23 -0.52
N PHE A 137 18.84 -13.85 0.63
CA PHE A 137 19.20 -14.44 1.92
C PHE A 137 18.86 -15.93 1.96
N TYR A 138 17.64 -16.31 1.56
CA TYR A 138 17.21 -17.71 1.52
C TYR A 138 18.01 -18.52 0.51
N LYS A 139 18.35 -17.94 -0.63
CA LYS A 139 19.20 -18.58 -1.64
C LYS A 139 20.60 -18.90 -1.07
N ARG A 140 21.19 -17.99 -0.30
CA ARG A 140 22.48 -18.23 0.36
C ARG A 140 22.39 -19.39 1.35
N ILE A 141 21.34 -19.46 2.14
CA ILE A 141 21.12 -20.56 3.09
C ILE A 141 21.00 -21.88 2.35
N ARG A 142 20.21 -21.96 1.30
CA ARG A 142 20.07 -23.17 0.47
C ARG A 142 21.42 -23.62 -0.09
N ASN A 143 22.18 -22.70 -0.67
CA ASN A 143 23.50 -23.00 -1.24
C ASN A 143 24.48 -23.53 -0.17
N ASN A 144 24.48 -22.94 1.02
CA ASN A 144 25.32 -23.40 2.13
C ASN A 144 24.93 -24.80 2.60
N ARG A 145 23.64 -25.10 2.71
CA ARG A 145 23.12 -26.43 3.06
C ARG A 145 23.56 -27.47 2.03
N GLU A 146 23.47 -27.19 0.74
CA GLU A 146 23.92 -28.07 -0.35
C GLU A 146 25.42 -28.35 -0.26
N ARG A 147 26.23 -27.32 0.01
CA ARG A 147 27.68 -27.48 0.21
C ARG A 147 28.01 -28.40 1.37
N GLU A 148 27.32 -28.27 2.51
CA GLU A 148 27.53 -29.12 3.68
C GLU A 148 27.10 -30.55 3.40
N VAL A 149 25.98 -30.77 2.73
CA VAL A 149 25.54 -32.10 2.31
C VAL A 149 26.56 -32.76 1.38
N ASN A 150 27.08 -32.01 0.40
CA ASN A 150 28.09 -32.51 -0.53
C ASN A 150 29.41 -32.85 0.18
N LYS A 151 29.85 -32.07 1.15
CA LYS A 151 31.01 -32.36 1.97
C LYS A 151 30.83 -33.66 2.76
N ALA A 152 29.65 -33.86 3.36
CA ALA A 152 29.32 -35.08 4.12
C ALA A 152 29.31 -36.32 3.23
N LYS A 153 28.94 -36.22 1.95
CA LYS A 153 28.98 -37.34 0.99
C LYS A 153 30.38 -37.74 0.55
N ILE A 154 31.33 -36.81 0.59
CA ILE A 154 32.72 -37.04 0.15
C ILE A 154 33.54 -37.69 1.27
N ASN A 155 33.22 -37.43 2.51
CA ASN A 155 33.88 -38.01 3.70
C ASN A 155 33.21 -39.32 4.09
#